data_0ec6bc96c6e3c68c0e4cb3f9234b9e8b
#
_entry.id   0ec6bc96c6e3c68c0e4cb3f9234b9e8b
#
_cell.length_a   1.000
_cell.length_b   1.000
_cell.length_c   1.000
_cell.angle_alpha   90.00
_cell.angle_beta   90.00
_cell.angle_gamma   90.00
#
_symmetry.space_group_name_H-M   'P 1'
#
loop_
_entity.id
_entity.type
_entity.pdbx_description
1 polymer ?
#
loop_
_entity_poly.entity_id
_entity_poly.type
_entity_poly.pdbx_seq_one_letter_code
_entity_poly.pdbx_strand_id
1 'polypeptide(L)'
;MGYIKLGQPSTMLSGGEAQRVKLASELYKKDTGKTLFILDEPTTGLHFHDIQNLMIVLNRLIDRGNTVLIIEHNMDVIKCADHIIDLGPEGGDKGGYVIAEGTPEKIIKKKNSYTGIFLKKELLSK
;
A
#
# COMPACT_ATOMS: atom_id res chain seq x y z
N MET A 1 -12.71 -4.37 3.39
CA MET A 1 -11.67 -3.36 3.59
C MET A 1 -11.98 -2.15 2.75
N GLY A 2 -11.67 -1.01 3.26
CA GLY A 2 -12.15 0.22 2.68
C GLY A 2 -11.06 1.16 2.23
N TYR A 3 -11.51 2.26 1.70
CA TYR A 3 -10.69 3.39 1.32
C TYR A 3 -11.12 4.57 2.18
N ILE A 4 -10.14 5.25 2.78
CA ILE A 4 -10.39 6.37 3.68
C ILE A 4 -9.57 7.57 3.19
N LYS A 5 -10.22 8.71 3.09
CA LYS A 5 -9.60 9.98 2.74
C LYS A 5 -9.68 10.92 3.94
N LEU A 6 -8.54 11.44 4.39
CA LEU A 6 -8.49 12.39 5.52
C LEU A 6 -9.24 13.67 5.19
N GLY A 7 -9.97 14.19 6.18
CA GLY A 7 -10.76 15.41 6.03
C GLY A 7 -12.11 15.20 5.40
N GLN A 8 -12.50 13.96 5.13
CA GLN A 8 -13.82 13.62 4.59
C GLN A 8 -14.42 12.45 5.37
N PRO A 9 -15.77 12.28 5.34
CA PRO A 9 -16.38 11.09 5.91
C PRO A 9 -15.77 9.85 5.25
N SER A 10 -15.43 8.85 6.06
CA SER A 10 -14.92 7.60 5.52
C SER A 10 -16.03 6.86 4.80
N THR A 11 -15.71 6.34 3.62
CA THR A 11 -16.62 5.52 2.85
C THR A 11 -16.04 4.12 2.77
N MET A 12 -16.75 3.16 3.33
CA MET A 12 -16.36 1.76 3.23
C MET A 12 -16.72 1.27 1.83
N LEU A 13 -15.72 0.87 1.07
CA LEU A 13 -15.90 0.26 -0.23
C LEU A 13 -15.52 -1.21 -0.13
N SER A 14 -16.45 -2.08 -0.49
CA SER A 14 -16.19 -3.52 -0.56
C SER A 14 -15.75 -3.88 -1.97
N GLY A 15 -14.65 -4.63 -2.06
CA GLY A 15 -14.14 -5.12 -3.34
C GLY A 15 -13.19 -4.16 -4.05
N GLY A 16 -12.22 -4.75 -4.74
CA GLY A 16 -11.17 -3.99 -5.43
C GLY A 16 -11.69 -3.15 -6.58
N GLU A 17 -12.74 -3.61 -7.26
CA GLU A 17 -13.32 -2.86 -8.37
C GLU A 17 -13.91 -1.53 -7.90
N ALA A 18 -14.68 -1.54 -6.80
CA ALA A 18 -15.26 -0.32 -6.24
C ALA A 18 -14.17 0.64 -5.78
N GLN A 19 -13.11 0.14 -5.16
CA GLN A 19 -11.95 0.96 -4.78
C GLN A 19 -11.29 1.61 -5.98
N ARG A 20 -11.07 0.85 -7.06
CA ARG A 20 -10.43 1.38 -8.27
C ARG A 20 -11.26 2.47 -8.91
N VAL A 21 -12.58 2.29 -8.98
CA VAL A 21 -13.49 3.31 -9.50
C VAL A 21 -13.40 4.59 -8.66
N LYS A 22 -13.41 4.45 -7.34
CA LYS A 22 -13.31 5.58 -6.43
C LYS A 22 -11.98 6.32 -6.59
N LEU A 23 -10.87 5.58 -6.64
CA LEU A 23 -9.54 6.17 -6.83
C LEU A 23 -9.42 6.86 -8.19
N ALA A 24 -9.93 6.24 -9.24
CA ALA A 24 -9.93 6.84 -10.58
C ALA A 24 -10.73 8.15 -10.59
N SER A 25 -11.87 8.18 -9.89
CA SER A 25 -12.67 9.41 -9.82
C SER A 25 -11.93 10.53 -9.10
N GLU A 26 -11.10 10.22 -8.11
CA GLU A 26 -10.29 11.22 -7.42
C GLU A 26 -9.26 11.88 -8.34
N LEU A 27 -8.79 11.17 -9.37
CA LEU A 27 -7.85 11.74 -10.34
C LEU A 27 -8.45 12.89 -11.14
N TYR A 28 -9.77 12.91 -11.32
CA TYR A 28 -10.46 13.95 -12.07
C TYR A 28 -10.83 15.15 -11.22
N LYS A 29 -10.70 15.05 -9.90
CA LYS A 29 -10.99 16.18 -9.01
C LYS A 29 -9.82 17.13 -9.00
N LYS A 30 -10.13 18.42 -8.91
CA LYS A 30 -9.13 19.44 -8.63
C LYS A 30 -8.83 19.38 -7.14
N ASP A 31 -7.78 18.71 -6.77
CA ASP A 31 -7.33 18.67 -5.39
C ASP A 31 -6.10 19.55 -5.19
N THR A 32 -5.75 19.79 -3.94
CA THR A 32 -4.59 20.60 -3.58
C THR A 32 -3.28 19.81 -3.65
N GLY A 33 -3.35 18.51 -3.94
CA GLY A 33 -2.19 17.63 -3.87
C GLY A 33 -1.70 17.39 -2.45
N LYS A 34 -2.58 17.51 -1.46
CA LYS A 34 -2.24 17.36 -0.03
C LYS A 34 -3.16 16.39 0.69
N THR A 35 -3.69 15.42 -0.03
CA THR A 35 -4.59 14.42 0.53
C THR A 35 -3.81 13.18 0.95
N LEU A 36 -4.15 12.61 2.10
CA LEU A 36 -3.67 11.29 2.51
C LEU A 36 -4.75 10.27 2.19
N PHE A 37 -4.41 9.32 1.35
CA PHE A 37 -5.26 8.17 1.04
C PHE A 37 -4.78 6.98 1.85
N ILE A 38 -5.69 6.31 2.54
CA ILE A 38 -5.41 5.10 3.32
C ILE A 38 -6.17 3.94 2.69
N LEU A 39 -5.43 2.94 2.23
CA LEU A 39 -5.98 1.76 1.56
C LEU A 39 -5.67 0.53 2.39
N ASP A 40 -6.70 -0.25 2.72
CA ASP A 40 -6.57 -1.45 3.52
C ASP A 40 -6.75 -2.69 2.63
N GLU A 41 -5.65 -3.38 2.39
CA GLU A 41 -5.58 -4.58 1.54
C GLU A 41 -6.26 -4.38 0.17
N PRO A 42 -5.83 -3.37 -0.59
CA PRO A 42 -6.53 -3.03 -1.85
C PRO A 42 -6.39 -4.08 -2.94
N THR A 43 -5.51 -5.05 -2.79
CA THR A 43 -5.29 -6.11 -3.79
C THR A 43 -6.14 -7.35 -3.57
N THR A 44 -6.94 -7.39 -2.50
CA THR A 44 -7.78 -8.55 -2.20
C THR A 44 -8.71 -8.87 -3.38
N GLY A 45 -8.62 -10.10 -3.88
CA GLY A 45 -9.45 -10.55 -4.99
C GLY A 45 -9.03 -10.06 -6.37
N LEU A 46 -7.91 -9.34 -6.49
CA LEU A 46 -7.44 -8.84 -7.78
C LEU A 46 -6.45 -9.81 -8.43
N HIS A 47 -6.53 -9.90 -9.75
CA HIS A 47 -5.52 -10.58 -10.56
C HIS A 47 -4.29 -9.67 -10.74
N PHE A 48 -3.17 -10.27 -11.14
CA PHE A 48 -1.91 -9.53 -11.33
C PHE A 48 -2.07 -8.30 -12.24
N HIS A 49 -2.80 -8.44 -13.34
CA HIS A 49 -3.03 -7.33 -14.26
C HIS A 49 -3.79 -6.17 -13.59
N ASP A 50 -4.78 -6.50 -12.77
CA ASP A 50 -5.55 -5.49 -12.03
C ASP A 50 -4.68 -4.78 -11.00
N ILE A 51 -3.75 -5.50 -10.37
CA ILE A 51 -2.80 -4.90 -9.43
C ILE A 51 -1.92 -3.89 -10.14
N GLN A 52 -1.45 -4.20 -11.34
CA GLN A 52 -0.65 -3.27 -12.14
C GLN A 52 -1.45 -1.99 -12.45
N ASN A 53 -2.72 -2.13 -12.83
CA ASN A 53 -3.59 -0.99 -13.09
C ASN A 53 -3.82 -0.14 -11.84
N LEU A 54 -4.01 -0.79 -10.68
CA LEU A 54 -4.13 -0.09 -9.41
C LEU A 54 -2.87 0.73 -9.12
N MET A 55 -1.69 0.14 -9.31
CA MET A 55 -0.43 0.84 -9.08
C MET A 55 -0.25 2.06 -9.99
N ILE A 56 -0.71 1.98 -11.23
CA ILE A 56 -0.68 3.12 -12.15
C ILE A 56 -1.52 4.27 -11.59
N VAL A 57 -2.72 3.98 -11.12
CA VAL A 57 -3.62 4.99 -10.53
C VAL A 57 -2.99 5.61 -9.29
N LEU A 58 -2.44 4.79 -8.40
CA LEU A 58 -1.81 5.28 -7.17
C LEU A 58 -0.62 6.17 -7.47
N ASN A 59 0.22 5.79 -8.43
CA ASN A 59 1.38 6.60 -8.81
C ASN A 59 0.97 7.97 -9.38
N ARG A 60 -0.13 8.02 -10.12
CA ARG A 60 -0.65 9.30 -10.62
C ARG A 60 -1.10 10.21 -9.47
N LEU A 61 -1.75 9.64 -8.45
CA LEU A 61 -2.14 10.41 -7.26
C LEU A 61 -0.90 10.93 -6.51
N ILE A 62 0.12 10.12 -6.38
CA ILE A 62 1.38 10.50 -5.73
C ILE A 62 2.08 11.61 -6.52
N ASP A 63 2.11 11.51 -7.83
CA ASP A 63 2.74 12.51 -8.69
C ASP A 63 2.07 13.87 -8.58
N ARG A 64 0.79 13.90 -8.19
CA ARG A 64 0.06 15.15 -7.92
C ARG A 64 0.34 15.74 -6.55
N GLY A 65 1.18 15.10 -5.75
CA GLY A 65 1.58 15.57 -4.43
C GLY A 65 0.86 14.90 -3.26
N ASN A 66 -0.02 13.96 -3.53
CA ASN A 66 -0.74 13.23 -2.48
C ASN A 66 0.14 12.16 -1.84
N THR A 67 -0.23 11.73 -0.64
CA THR A 67 0.42 10.64 0.07
C THR A 67 -0.52 9.44 0.08
N VAL A 68 0.04 8.26 -0.17
CA VAL A 68 -0.73 7.01 -0.15
C VAL A 68 -0.12 6.08 0.90
N LEU A 69 -0.94 5.67 1.86
CA LEU A 69 -0.58 4.68 2.87
C LEU A 69 -1.35 3.39 2.58
N ILE A 70 -0.63 2.30 2.41
CA ILE A 70 -1.23 1.01 2.05
C ILE A 70 -0.91 -0.01 3.12
N ILE A 71 -1.95 -0.69 3.61
CA ILE A 71 -1.81 -1.87 4.46
C ILE A 71 -1.89 -3.08 3.54
N GLU A 72 -0.81 -3.85 3.42
CA GLU A 72 -0.73 -4.88 2.38
C GLU A 72 0.19 -6.02 2.76
N HIS A 73 -0.07 -7.19 2.18
CA HIS A 73 0.76 -8.38 2.27
C HIS A 73 1.27 -8.83 0.90
N ASN A 74 0.77 -8.23 -0.16
CA ASN A 74 1.13 -8.59 -1.53
C ASN A 74 2.51 -8.02 -1.88
N MET A 75 3.46 -8.89 -2.21
CA MET A 75 4.84 -8.47 -2.50
C MET A 75 4.96 -7.64 -3.77
N ASP A 76 4.07 -7.81 -4.74
CA ASP A 76 4.07 -6.99 -5.96
C ASP A 76 3.79 -5.52 -5.65
N VAL A 77 3.00 -5.24 -4.62
CA VAL A 77 2.75 -3.87 -4.14
C VAL A 77 3.88 -3.40 -3.26
N ILE A 78 4.29 -4.23 -2.30
CA ILE A 78 5.31 -3.87 -1.31
C ILE A 78 6.63 -3.49 -1.97
N LYS A 79 7.06 -4.23 -3.00
CA LYS A 79 8.31 -3.93 -3.71
C LYS A 79 8.30 -2.59 -4.42
N CYS A 80 7.12 -2.04 -4.69
CA CYS A 80 6.96 -0.74 -5.37
C CYS A 80 6.87 0.43 -4.40
N ALA A 81 6.88 0.17 -3.09
CA ALA A 81 6.75 1.23 -2.08
C ALA A 81 8.02 2.08 -2.01
N ASP A 82 7.83 3.36 -1.72
CA ASP A 82 8.94 4.26 -1.43
C ASP A 82 9.47 4.07 -0.02
N HIS A 83 8.58 3.69 0.90
CA HIS A 83 8.90 3.47 2.31
C HIS A 83 8.03 2.35 2.86
N ILE A 84 8.64 1.41 3.55
CA ILE A 84 7.96 0.28 4.15
C ILE A 84 8.08 0.37 5.67
N ILE A 85 6.97 0.13 6.37
CA ILE A 85 6.94 0.01 7.82
C ILE A 85 6.48 -1.41 8.12
N ASP A 86 7.37 -2.21 8.69
CA ASP A 86 7.10 -3.60 9.02
C ASP A 86 6.74 -3.72 10.50
N LEU A 87 5.55 -4.19 10.75
CA LEU A 87 5.02 -4.37 12.11
C LEU A 87 5.03 -5.84 12.47
N GLY A 88 5.30 -6.13 13.73
CA GLY A 88 5.25 -7.50 14.20
C GLY A 88 5.93 -7.66 15.54
N PRO A 89 6.45 -8.85 15.85
CA PRO A 89 6.39 -10.06 15.00
C PRO A 89 5.04 -10.77 14.98
N GLU A 90 4.16 -10.47 15.96
CA GLU A 90 2.87 -11.12 16.12
C GLU A 90 1.76 -10.08 16.16
N GLY A 91 0.53 -10.50 15.91
CA GLY A 91 -0.65 -9.68 16.11
C GLY A 91 -1.06 -9.61 17.58
N GLY A 92 -2.02 -8.75 17.90
CA GLY A 92 -2.57 -8.61 19.24
C GLY A 92 -1.61 -7.91 20.20
N ASP A 93 -1.66 -8.32 21.48
CA ASP A 93 -0.91 -7.65 22.54
C ASP A 93 0.62 -7.77 22.39
N LYS A 94 1.07 -8.78 21.66
CA LYS A 94 2.50 -9.02 21.42
C LYS A 94 3.00 -8.46 20.10
N GLY A 95 2.11 -7.84 19.32
CA GLY A 95 2.42 -7.28 18.03
C GLY A 95 2.29 -5.77 18.00
N GLY A 96 2.35 -5.21 16.81
CA GLY A 96 2.17 -3.79 16.59
C GLY A 96 3.40 -2.93 16.83
N TYR A 97 4.53 -3.55 17.09
CA TYR A 97 5.80 -2.84 17.20
C TYR A 97 6.44 -2.70 15.82
N VAL A 98 7.12 -1.58 15.59
CA VAL A 98 7.90 -1.42 14.35
C VAL A 98 9.15 -2.28 14.46
N ILE A 99 9.23 -3.32 13.66
CA ILE A 99 10.40 -4.20 13.59
C ILE A 99 11.47 -3.57 12.72
N ALA A 100 11.07 -2.98 11.60
CA ALA A 100 11.97 -2.38 10.63
C ALA A 100 11.20 -1.35 9.82
N GLU A 101 11.91 -0.35 9.32
CA GLU A 101 11.35 0.62 8.39
C GLU A 101 12.42 1.12 7.43
N GLY A 102 12.02 1.56 6.27
CA GLY A 102 12.90 2.11 5.25
C GLY A 102 12.47 1.76 3.85
N THR A 103 13.34 2.05 2.89
CA THR A 103 13.12 1.67 1.50
C THR A 103 13.13 0.14 1.36
N PRO A 104 12.57 -0.42 0.26
CA PRO A 104 12.66 -1.86 0.03
C PRO A 104 14.10 -2.39 0.12
N GLU A 105 15.06 -1.64 -0.40
CA GLU A 105 16.48 -2.01 -0.37
C GLU A 105 17.04 -2.10 1.05
N LYS A 106 16.56 -1.25 1.96
CA LYS A 106 16.95 -1.29 3.37
C LYS A 106 16.26 -2.43 4.12
N ILE A 107 15.00 -2.69 3.80
CA ILE A 107 14.20 -3.72 4.47
C ILE A 107 14.77 -5.12 4.19
N ILE A 108 15.22 -5.41 2.98
CA ILE A 108 15.77 -6.73 2.63
C ILE A 108 17.04 -7.06 3.41
N LYS A 109 17.70 -6.06 3.99
CA LYS A 109 18.90 -6.24 4.81
C LYS A 109 18.58 -6.53 6.28
N LYS A 110 17.32 -6.45 6.68
CA LYS A 110 16.90 -6.66 8.08
C LYS A 110 16.60 -8.13 8.33
N LYS A 111 17.43 -8.79 9.11
CA LYS A 111 17.31 -10.23 9.37
C LYS A 111 16.09 -10.58 10.21
N ASN A 112 15.60 -9.65 11.02
CA ASN A 112 14.43 -9.84 11.88
C ASN A 112 13.09 -9.49 11.22
N SER A 113 13.11 -9.10 9.94
CA SER A 113 11.90 -8.73 9.20
C SER A 113 11.47 -9.88 8.30
N TYR A 114 10.30 -10.46 8.58
CA TYR A 114 9.71 -11.44 7.68
C TYR A 114 9.40 -10.84 6.32
N THR A 115 8.89 -9.62 6.30
CA THR A 115 8.65 -8.89 5.05
C THR A 115 9.94 -8.75 4.26
N GLY A 116 11.05 -8.44 4.93
CA GLY A 116 12.36 -8.33 4.29
C GLY A 116 12.83 -9.65 3.71
N ILE A 117 12.62 -10.76 4.41
CA ILE A 117 12.99 -12.09 3.93
C ILE A 117 12.22 -12.45 2.64
N PHE A 118 10.90 -12.27 2.65
CA PHE A 118 10.07 -12.57 1.48
C PHE A 118 10.35 -11.62 0.33
N LEU A 119 10.56 -10.34 0.62
CA LEU A 119 10.85 -9.33 -0.40
C LEU A 119 12.19 -9.62 -1.09
N LYS A 120 13.20 -10.05 -0.32
CA LYS A 120 14.49 -10.44 -0.88
C LYS A 120 14.34 -11.59 -1.87
N LYS A 121 13.55 -12.61 -1.53
CA LYS A 121 13.27 -13.72 -2.43
C LYS A 121 12.60 -13.25 -3.71
N GLU A 122 11.63 -12.35 -3.61
CA GLU A 122 10.91 -11.82 -4.76
C GLU A 122 11.83 -11.03 -5.69
N LEU A 123 12.70 -10.20 -5.14
CA LEU A 123 13.63 -9.40 -5.92
C LEU A 123 14.72 -10.25 -6.59
N LEU A 124 15.16 -11.33 -5.94
CA LEU A 124 16.18 -12.21 -6.48
C LEU A 124 15.65 -13.21 -7.51
N SER A 125 14.34 -13.44 -7.54
CA SER A 125 13.70 -14.38 -8.48
C SER A 125 13.46 -13.77 -9.87
N LYS A 126 13.76 -12.52 -10.05
CA LYS A 126 13.55 -11.79 -11.32
C LYS A 126 14.83 -11.35 -11.95
#